data_a1b3a2ba0b6c467cb2467664614d7528
#
_entry.id   a1b3a2ba0b6c467cb2467664614d7528
#
_cell.length_a   1.000
_cell.length_b   1.000
_cell.length_c   1.000
_cell.angle_alpha   90.00
_cell.angle_beta   90.00
_cell.angle_gamma   90.00
#
_symmetry.space_group_name_H-M   'P 1'
#
loop_
_entity.id
_entity.type
_entity.pdbx_description
1 polymer ?
#
loop_
_entity_poly.entity_id
_entity_poly.type
_entity_poly.pdbx_seq_one_letter_code
_entity_poly.pdbx_strand_id
1 'polypeptide(L)'
;VITLLYENLPLSIIPANLYSSTGKFVLLAIPFFILGGNIMEKSGISSRLIDFAKTLVGHKKSGMAMVCVIVACFFAAISGSGPATVAALEMIIIPAMTQVGYDKASSTALMSTAGAIGIVIPPSITFVIYGSITGNSVGQLFAAGLVPGILMGVVLVVAMQFVSRKWEIETI
;
A
#
# COMPACT_ATOMS: atom_id res chain seq x y z
N VAL A 1 12.88 27.89 9.25
CA VAL A 1 13.88 28.75 9.90
C VAL A 1 13.91 30.14 9.28
N ILE A 2 14.12 30.26 7.97
CA ILE A 2 14.19 31.57 7.28
C ILE A 2 12.92 32.41 7.52
N THR A 3 11.75 31.81 7.42
CA THR A 3 10.47 32.48 7.68
C THR A 3 10.36 32.98 9.12
N LEU A 4 10.82 32.16 10.09
CA LEU A 4 10.80 32.54 11.51
C LEU A 4 11.72 33.72 11.80
N LEU A 5 12.88 33.77 11.15
CA LEU A 5 13.81 34.90 11.27
C LEU A 5 13.25 36.16 10.62
N TYR A 6 12.55 36.03 9.48
CA TYR A 6 11.92 37.17 8.80
C TYR A 6 10.77 37.77 9.61
N GLU A 7 9.96 36.91 10.25
CA GLU A 7 8.81 37.31 11.09
C GLU A 7 9.20 37.64 12.54
N ASN A 8 10.51 37.66 12.88
CA ASN A 8 11.02 37.86 14.25
C ASN A 8 10.41 36.92 15.30
N LEU A 9 10.07 35.68 14.92
CA LEU A 9 9.54 34.69 15.83
C LEU A 9 10.67 33.96 16.58
N PRO A 10 10.50 33.64 17.87
CA PRO A 10 11.52 32.97 18.64
C PRO A 10 11.78 31.58 18.12
N LEU A 11 13.06 31.19 17.97
CA LEU A 11 13.46 29.86 17.48
C LEU A 11 12.99 28.71 18.38
N SER A 12 12.61 28.99 19.63
CA SER A 12 12.01 28.04 20.58
C SER A 12 10.67 27.46 20.10
N ILE A 13 10.02 28.09 19.12
CA ILE A 13 8.81 27.57 18.48
C ILE A 13 9.09 26.23 17.78
N ILE A 14 10.30 26.04 17.23
CA ILE A 14 10.65 24.79 16.52
C ILE A 14 10.60 23.58 17.45
N PRO A 15 11.39 23.53 18.57
CA PRO A 15 11.34 22.39 19.47
C PRO A 15 9.98 22.24 20.17
N ALA A 16 9.28 23.33 20.48
CA ALA A 16 7.95 23.26 21.06
C ALA A 16 6.94 22.62 20.12
N ASN A 17 6.93 22.99 18.84
CA ASN A 17 6.06 22.40 17.84
C ASN A 17 6.44 20.93 17.53
N LEU A 18 7.72 20.60 17.51
CA LEU A 18 8.17 19.21 17.35
C LEU A 18 7.65 18.34 18.49
N TYR A 19 7.82 18.78 19.73
CA TYR A 19 7.35 18.05 20.91
C TYR A 19 5.82 17.89 20.90
N SER A 20 5.06 18.96 20.68
CA SER A 20 3.59 18.91 20.66
C SER A 20 3.05 18.08 19.50
N SER A 21 3.73 18.08 18.35
CA SER A 21 3.32 17.31 17.17
C SER A 21 3.57 15.81 17.34
N THR A 22 4.68 15.43 17.97
CA THR A 22 5.01 14.00 18.21
C THR A 22 4.20 13.40 19.35
N GLY A 23 3.70 14.21 20.29
CA GLY A 23 2.88 13.77 21.42
C GLY A 23 1.39 13.49 21.07
N LYS A 24 0.97 13.63 19.82
CA LYS A 24 -0.43 13.40 19.42
C LYS A 24 -0.80 11.93 19.52
N PHE A 25 -1.86 11.63 20.29
CA PHE A 25 -2.37 10.26 20.51
C PHE A 25 -2.64 9.49 19.20
N VAL A 26 -3.13 10.19 18.19
CA VAL A 26 -3.44 9.60 16.86
C VAL A 26 -2.21 8.96 16.20
N LEU A 27 -1.00 9.49 16.46
CA LEU A 27 0.23 8.94 15.89
C LEU A 27 0.62 7.58 16.49
N LEU A 28 0.07 7.19 17.63
CA LEU A 28 0.25 5.85 18.19
C LEU A 28 -0.30 4.75 17.28
N ALA A 29 -1.23 5.06 16.40
CA ALA A 29 -1.73 4.10 15.42
C ALA A 29 -0.61 3.58 14.50
N ILE A 30 0.39 4.40 14.17
CA ILE A 30 1.47 4.04 13.24
C ILE A 30 2.28 2.82 13.72
N PRO A 31 2.88 2.81 14.94
CA PRO A 31 3.63 1.66 15.41
C PRO A 31 2.76 0.39 15.53
N PHE A 32 1.47 0.52 15.86
CA PHE A 32 0.58 -0.63 15.91
C PHE A 32 0.27 -1.19 14.52
N PHE A 33 0.11 -0.36 13.48
CA PHE A 33 -0.04 -0.84 12.10
C PHE A 33 1.23 -1.54 11.61
N ILE A 34 2.41 -0.96 11.89
CA ILE A 34 3.69 -1.58 11.55
C ILE A 34 3.85 -2.93 12.26
N LEU A 35 3.52 -3.01 13.53
CA LEU A 35 3.57 -4.25 14.30
C LEU A 35 2.60 -5.28 13.73
N GLY A 36 1.36 -4.90 13.44
CA GLY A 36 0.35 -5.76 12.84
C GLY A 36 0.80 -6.31 11.48
N GLY A 37 1.36 -5.47 10.61
CA GLY A 37 1.92 -5.86 9.33
C GLY A 37 3.07 -6.88 9.47
N ASN A 38 4.01 -6.64 10.38
CA ASN A 38 5.12 -7.54 10.66
C ASN A 38 4.67 -8.90 11.23
N ILE A 39 3.67 -8.92 12.11
CA ILE A 39 3.09 -10.16 12.64
C ILE A 39 2.45 -10.95 11.51
N MET A 40 1.69 -10.28 10.64
CA MET A 40 1.02 -10.91 9.51
C MET A 40 2.02 -11.52 8.51
N GLU A 41 3.10 -10.81 8.20
CA GLU A 41 4.17 -11.32 7.34
C GLU A 41 4.80 -12.59 7.92
N LYS A 42 5.20 -12.57 9.19
CA LYS A 42 5.84 -13.70 9.87
C LYS A 42 4.90 -14.88 10.13
N SER A 43 3.61 -14.66 10.22
CA SER A 43 2.60 -15.71 10.47
C SER A 43 2.24 -16.55 9.23
N GLY A 44 2.78 -16.19 8.04
CA GLY A 44 2.49 -16.87 6.79
C GLY A 44 1.11 -16.53 6.20
N ILE A 45 0.44 -15.50 6.71
CA ILE A 45 -0.84 -15.03 6.18
C ILE A 45 -0.67 -14.54 4.75
N SER A 46 0.46 -13.92 4.41
CA SER A 46 0.77 -13.47 3.05
C SER A 46 0.67 -14.59 2.02
N SER A 47 1.27 -15.76 2.31
CA SER A 47 1.21 -16.94 1.42
C SER A 47 -0.22 -17.45 1.25
N ARG A 48 -0.97 -17.54 2.35
CA ARG A 48 -2.38 -17.99 2.31
C ARG A 48 -3.28 -17.02 1.55
N LEU A 49 -3.04 -15.72 1.64
CA LEU A 49 -3.74 -14.69 0.87
C LEU A 49 -3.47 -14.83 -0.63
N ILE A 50 -2.23 -15.12 -1.01
CA ILE A 50 -1.85 -15.37 -2.39
C ILE A 50 -2.57 -16.61 -2.92
N ASP A 51 -2.58 -17.71 -2.16
CA ASP A 51 -3.26 -18.94 -2.56
C ASP A 51 -4.77 -18.74 -2.67
N PHE A 52 -5.39 -18.02 -1.75
CA PHE A 52 -6.79 -17.63 -1.82
C PHE A 52 -7.10 -16.79 -3.07
N ALA A 53 -6.29 -15.77 -3.35
CA ALA A 53 -6.45 -14.93 -4.53
C ALA A 53 -6.25 -15.72 -5.84
N LYS A 54 -5.29 -16.66 -5.88
CA LYS A 54 -5.11 -17.59 -7.00
C LYS A 54 -6.37 -18.43 -7.26
N THR A 55 -7.00 -18.94 -6.21
CA THR A 55 -8.25 -19.71 -6.35
C THR A 55 -9.37 -18.89 -6.95
N LEU A 56 -9.46 -17.58 -6.62
CA LEU A 56 -10.52 -16.71 -7.12
C LEU A 56 -10.33 -16.28 -8.58
N VAL A 57 -9.11 -15.92 -8.96
CA VAL A 57 -8.85 -15.24 -10.24
C VAL A 57 -7.73 -15.89 -11.06
N GLY A 58 -7.01 -16.87 -10.54
CA GLY A 58 -5.86 -17.49 -11.19
C GLY A 58 -6.19 -18.15 -12.55
N HIS A 59 -7.40 -18.70 -12.70
CA HIS A 59 -7.86 -19.36 -13.93
C HIS A 59 -8.04 -18.41 -15.14
N LYS A 60 -7.93 -17.09 -14.95
CA LYS A 60 -8.07 -16.11 -16.03
C LYS A 60 -6.73 -15.87 -16.73
N LYS A 61 -6.75 -15.52 -18.01
CA LYS A 61 -5.55 -15.25 -18.82
C LYS A 61 -4.58 -14.20 -18.23
N SER A 62 -5.08 -13.29 -17.39
CA SER A 62 -4.26 -12.32 -16.62
C SER A 62 -4.33 -12.59 -15.11
N GLY A 63 -4.58 -13.86 -14.74
CA GLY A 63 -4.88 -14.24 -13.37
C GLY A 63 -3.82 -13.81 -12.37
N MET A 64 -2.54 -14.02 -12.68
CA MET A 64 -1.45 -13.67 -11.76
C MET A 64 -1.30 -12.17 -11.55
N ALA A 65 -1.57 -11.34 -12.56
CA ALA A 65 -1.60 -9.89 -12.39
C ALA A 65 -2.77 -9.44 -11.48
N MET A 66 -3.93 -10.08 -11.62
CA MET A 66 -5.07 -9.84 -10.72
C MET A 66 -4.74 -10.28 -9.29
N VAL A 67 -4.11 -11.44 -9.11
CA VAL A 67 -3.62 -11.92 -7.81
C VAL A 67 -2.70 -10.88 -7.17
N CYS A 68 -1.71 -10.37 -7.92
CA CYS A 68 -0.79 -9.35 -7.45
C CYS A 68 -1.53 -8.11 -6.88
N VAL A 69 -2.47 -7.55 -7.64
CA VAL A 69 -3.23 -6.35 -7.22
C VAL A 69 -4.12 -6.66 -6.01
N ILE A 70 -4.87 -7.75 -6.04
CA ILE A 70 -5.78 -8.14 -4.95
C ILE A 70 -4.99 -8.35 -3.65
N VAL A 71 -3.91 -9.13 -3.70
CA VAL A 71 -3.08 -9.41 -2.52
C VAL A 71 -2.43 -8.15 -1.99
N ALA A 72 -1.91 -7.29 -2.89
CA ALA A 72 -1.34 -6.00 -2.50
C ALA A 72 -2.38 -5.11 -1.80
N CYS A 73 -3.61 -5.04 -2.31
CA CYS A 73 -4.69 -4.27 -1.67
C CYS A 73 -5.03 -4.82 -0.28
N PHE A 74 -5.16 -6.14 -0.12
CA PHE A 74 -5.42 -6.75 1.19
C PHE A 74 -4.29 -6.54 2.17
N PHE A 75 -3.04 -6.75 1.73
CA PHE A 75 -1.87 -6.57 2.59
C PHE A 75 -1.70 -5.11 2.99
N ALA A 76 -1.92 -4.22 2.05
CA ALA A 76 -1.88 -2.77 2.27
C ALA A 76 -2.93 -2.31 3.28
N ALA A 77 -4.16 -2.85 3.20
CA ALA A 77 -5.23 -2.57 4.16
C ALA A 77 -4.90 -3.02 5.61
N ILE A 78 -3.86 -3.82 5.81
CA ILE A 78 -3.42 -4.23 7.14
C ILE A 78 -2.17 -3.46 7.55
N SER A 79 -1.17 -3.35 6.66
CA SER A 79 0.09 -2.67 6.95
C SER A 79 -0.03 -1.15 6.98
N GLY A 80 -0.96 -0.58 6.21
CA GLY A 80 -1.11 0.86 6.02
C GLY A 80 0.06 1.54 5.31
N SER A 81 1.00 0.74 4.74
CA SER A 81 2.26 1.22 4.16
C SER A 81 2.52 0.59 2.80
N GLY A 82 2.63 1.41 1.76
CA GLY A 82 2.99 0.95 0.40
C GLY A 82 4.35 0.27 0.33
N PRO A 83 5.44 0.90 0.81
CA PRO A 83 6.76 0.29 0.80
C PRO A 83 6.84 -1.03 1.56
N ALA A 84 6.18 -1.14 2.72
CA ALA A 84 6.14 -2.39 3.47
C ALA A 84 5.40 -3.49 2.71
N THR A 85 4.29 -3.13 2.03
CA THR A 85 3.54 -4.06 1.18
C THR A 85 4.40 -4.61 0.03
N VAL A 86 5.15 -3.73 -0.66
CA VAL A 86 6.05 -4.16 -1.74
C VAL A 86 7.12 -5.09 -1.19
N ALA A 87 7.83 -4.69 -0.13
CA ALA A 87 8.91 -5.48 0.45
C ALA A 87 8.46 -6.88 0.91
N ALA A 88 7.25 -6.98 1.49
CA ALA A 88 6.71 -8.25 1.96
C ALA A 88 6.28 -9.20 0.83
N LEU A 89 5.81 -8.67 -0.30
CA LEU A 89 5.17 -9.47 -1.34
C LEU A 89 6.07 -9.70 -2.57
N GLU A 90 7.04 -8.82 -2.85
CA GLU A 90 7.86 -8.87 -4.07
C GLU A 90 8.62 -10.19 -4.22
N MET A 91 9.13 -10.74 -3.12
CA MET A 91 9.91 -11.99 -3.10
C MET A 91 9.10 -13.21 -3.51
N ILE A 92 7.79 -13.15 -3.41
CA ILE A 92 6.87 -14.26 -3.75
C ILE A 92 6.17 -13.97 -5.07
N ILE A 93 5.64 -12.76 -5.24
CA ILE A 93 4.78 -12.40 -6.38
C ILE A 93 5.59 -12.27 -7.67
N ILE A 94 6.76 -11.60 -7.65
CA ILE A 94 7.55 -11.37 -8.87
C ILE A 94 8.04 -12.69 -9.48
N PRO A 95 8.65 -13.64 -8.71
CA PRO A 95 9.00 -14.94 -9.26
C PRO A 95 7.79 -15.72 -9.79
N ALA A 96 6.67 -15.70 -9.08
CA ALA A 96 5.47 -16.40 -9.52
C ALA A 96 4.90 -15.81 -10.83
N MET A 97 4.96 -14.50 -11.02
CA MET A 97 4.56 -13.85 -12.28
C MET A 97 5.50 -14.22 -13.43
N THR A 98 6.81 -14.22 -13.18
CA THR A 98 7.79 -14.57 -14.23
C THR A 98 7.70 -16.04 -14.66
N GLN A 99 7.36 -16.95 -13.74
CA GLN A 99 7.15 -18.36 -14.05
C GLN A 99 5.98 -18.61 -15.02
N VAL A 100 4.94 -17.79 -14.98
CA VAL A 100 3.77 -17.90 -15.88
C VAL A 100 3.89 -17.02 -17.13
N GLY A 101 5.08 -16.48 -17.42
CA GLY A 101 5.38 -15.79 -18.68
C GLY A 101 5.31 -14.26 -18.63
N TYR A 102 5.17 -13.63 -17.45
CA TYR A 102 5.29 -12.17 -17.36
C TYR A 102 6.74 -11.73 -17.42
N ASP A 103 7.01 -10.63 -18.13
CA ASP A 103 8.31 -9.96 -18.09
C ASP A 103 8.62 -9.44 -16.68
N LYS A 104 9.87 -9.60 -16.25
CA LYS A 104 10.32 -9.21 -14.91
C LYS A 104 10.15 -7.72 -14.65
N ALA A 105 10.46 -6.86 -15.62
CA ALA A 105 10.33 -5.41 -15.47
C ALA A 105 8.87 -5.01 -15.28
N SER A 106 7.96 -5.60 -16.05
CA SER A 106 6.52 -5.36 -15.93
C SER A 106 5.94 -5.91 -14.63
N SER A 107 6.42 -7.07 -14.17
CA SER A 107 6.02 -7.64 -12.87
C SER A 107 6.44 -6.74 -11.72
N THR A 108 7.66 -6.20 -11.76
CA THR A 108 8.18 -5.26 -10.76
C THR A 108 7.40 -3.94 -10.79
N ALA A 109 7.11 -3.40 -11.97
CA ALA A 109 6.32 -2.18 -12.14
C ALA A 109 4.91 -2.35 -11.60
N LEU A 110 4.26 -3.49 -11.89
CA LEU A 110 2.94 -3.81 -11.35
C LEU A 110 2.96 -3.90 -9.83
N MET A 111 3.92 -4.63 -9.26
CA MET A 111 4.03 -4.80 -7.81
C MET A 111 4.24 -3.46 -7.10
N SER A 112 5.13 -2.61 -7.63
CA SER A 112 5.39 -1.27 -7.10
C SER A 112 4.15 -0.38 -7.15
N THR A 113 3.43 -0.40 -8.28
CA THR A 113 2.19 0.38 -8.46
C THR A 113 1.06 -0.15 -7.57
N ALA A 114 0.91 -1.47 -7.47
CA ALA A 114 -0.07 -2.10 -6.59
C ALA A 114 0.21 -1.79 -5.11
N GLY A 115 1.49 -1.78 -4.70
CA GLY A 115 1.90 -1.34 -3.37
C GLY A 115 1.55 0.12 -3.08
N ALA A 116 1.66 1.00 -4.07
CA ALA A 116 1.28 2.41 -3.92
C ALA A 116 -0.23 2.60 -3.61
N ILE A 117 -1.10 1.70 -4.09
CA ILE A 117 -2.53 1.71 -3.75
C ILE A 117 -2.74 1.57 -2.23
N GLY A 118 -1.86 0.86 -1.55
CA GLY A 118 -1.88 0.67 -0.11
C GLY A 118 -1.74 1.94 0.72
N ILE A 119 -1.25 3.02 0.13
CA ILE A 119 -1.22 4.33 0.79
C ILE A 119 -2.62 4.97 0.81
N VAL A 120 -3.48 4.58 -0.12
CA VAL A 120 -4.82 5.15 -0.32
C VAL A 120 -5.91 4.29 0.33
N ILE A 121 -5.78 2.95 0.26
CA ILE A 121 -6.75 2.04 0.88
C ILE A 121 -6.62 2.08 2.41
N PRO A 122 -7.70 2.35 3.16
CA PRO A 122 -7.65 2.37 4.62
C PRO A 122 -7.46 0.95 5.23
N PRO A 123 -6.84 0.87 6.41
CA PRO A 123 -6.18 1.95 7.14
C PRO A 123 -4.86 2.38 6.50
N SER A 124 -4.57 3.69 6.51
CA SER A 124 -3.39 4.28 5.88
C SER A 124 -2.60 5.12 6.88
N ILE A 125 -1.31 4.84 7.01
CA ILE A 125 -0.39 5.63 7.84
C ILE A 125 -0.35 7.09 7.36
N THR A 126 -0.37 7.30 6.04
CA THR A 126 -0.36 8.63 5.43
C THR A 126 -1.59 9.46 5.85
N PHE A 127 -2.78 8.86 5.88
CA PHE A 127 -3.98 9.55 6.34
C PHE A 127 -3.96 9.84 7.85
N VAL A 128 -3.36 8.97 8.65
CA VAL A 128 -3.13 9.22 10.08
C VAL A 128 -2.24 10.45 10.28
N ILE A 129 -1.12 10.51 9.56
CA ILE A 129 -0.18 11.65 9.61
C ILE A 129 -0.88 12.92 9.14
N TYR A 130 -1.53 12.88 7.97
CA TYR A 130 -2.25 14.03 7.42
C TYR A 130 -3.31 14.55 8.40
N GLY A 131 -4.17 13.67 8.91
CA GLY A 131 -5.21 14.03 9.88
C GLY A 131 -4.64 14.62 11.17
N SER A 132 -3.49 14.09 11.64
CA SER A 132 -2.83 14.62 12.84
C SER A 132 -2.27 16.03 12.64
N ILE A 133 -1.83 16.39 11.44
CA ILE A 133 -1.27 17.71 11.12
C ILE A 133 -2.39 18.71 10.88
N THR A 134 -3.40 18.34 10.09
CA THR A 134 -4.49 19.23 9.65
C THR A 134 -5.63 19.35 10.65
N GLY A 135 -5.70 18.45 11.65
CA GLY A 135 -6.83 18.38 12.58
C GLY A 135 -8.09 17.73 12.00
N ASN A 136 -8.02 17.17 10.78
CA ASN A 136 -9.14 16.47 10.17
C ASN A 136 -9.37 15.09 10.81
N SER A 137 -10.62 14.63 10.82
CA SER A 137 -10.96 13.30 11.31
C SER A 137 -10.32 12.20 10.46
N VAL A 138 -9.47 11.38 11.08
CA VAL A 138 -8.85 10.22 10.40
C VAL A 138 -9.90 9.24 9.88
N GLY A 139 -11.00 9.05 10.61
CA GLY A 139 -12.10 8.20 10.15
C GLY A 139 -12.76 8.72 8.86
N GLN A 140 -12.94 10.04 8.73
CA GLN A 140 -13.46 10.65 7.49
C GLN A 140 -12.47 10.52 6.34
N LEU A 141 -11.17 10.69 6.60
CA LEU A 141 -10.11 10.47 5.60
C LEU A 141 -10.08 9.02 5.12
N PHE A 142 -10.24 8.07 6.02
CA PHE A 142 -10.35 6.65 5.67
C PHE A 142 -11.58 6.38 4.79
N ALA A 143 -12.74 6.89 5.17
CA ALA A 143 -13.95 6.75 4.34
C ALA A 143 -13.78 7.37 2.94
N ALA A 144 -13.15 8.54 2.85
CA ALA A 144 -12.85 9.21 1.58
C ALA A 144 -11.85 8.44 0.71
N GLY A 145 -10.88 7.74 1.31
CA GLY A 145 -9.85 6.97 0.59
C GLY A 145 -10.35 5.64 0.01
N LEU A 146 -11.43 5.08 0.56
CA LEU A 146 -11.91 3.75 0.17
C LEU A 146 -12.30 3.69 -1.32
N VAL A 147 -13.10 4.63 -1.78
CA VAL A 147 -13.60 4.67 -3.17
C VAL A 147 -12.46 4.88 -4.17
N PRO A 148 -11.59 5.91 -4.01
CA PRO A 148 -10.44 6.07 -4.89
C PRO A 148 -9.49 4.86 -4.88
N GLY A 149 -9.24 4.26 -3.71
CA GLY A 149 -8.37 3.09 -3.61
C GLY A 149 -8.89 1.89 -4.38
N ILE A 150 -10.17 1.57 -4.25
CA ILE A 150 -10.82 0.49 -5.03
C ILE A 150 -10.76 0.81 -6.52
N LEU A 151 -11.07 2.05 -6.92
CA LEU A 151 -11.04 2.49 -8.31
C LEU A 151 -9.63 2.31 -8.91
N MET A 152 -8.59 2.73 -8.19
CA MET A 152 -7.20 2.53 -8.61
C MET A 152 -6.87 1.05 -8.80
N GLY A 153 -7.28 0.18 -7.89
CA GLY A 153 -7.11 -1.27 -8.01
C GLY A 153 -7.78 -1.83 -9.27
N VAL A 154 -9.03 -1.46 -9.53
CA VAL A 154 -9.76 -1.88 -10.73
C VAL A 154 -9.08 -1.38 -12.01
N VAL A 155 -8.70 -0.10 -12.06
CA VAL A 155 -8.00 0.47 -13.22
C VAL A 155 -6.68 -0.24 -13.48
N LEU A 156 -5.93 -0.57 -12.44
CA LEU A 156 -4.66 -1.28 -12.57
C LEU A 156 -4.84 -2.70 -13.12
N VAL A 157 -5.85 -3.43 -12.64
CA VAL A 157 -6.21 -4.76 -13.18
C VAL A 157 -6.58 -4.66 -14.66
N VAL A 158 -7.41 -3.69 -15.03
CA VAL A 158 -7.82 -3.48 -16.42
C VAL A 158 -6.61 -3.11 -17.29
N ALA A 159 -5.77 -2.20 -16.85
CA ALA A 159 -4.55 -1.82 -17.56
C ALA A 159 -3.64 -3.03 -17.81
N MET A 160 -3.45 -3.89 -16.81
CA MET A 160 -2.65 -5.10 -16.96
C MET A 160 -3.28 -6.13 -17.92
N GLN A 161 -4.59 -6.22 -17.99
CA GLN A 161 -5.25 -7.07 -18.98
C GLN A 161 -4.95 -6.62 -20.42
N PHE A 162 -4.85 -5.32 -20.67
CA PHE A 162 -4.46 -4.79 -21.98
C PHE A 162 -2.97 -5.01 -22.28
N VAL A 163 -2.10 -4.75 -21.31
CA VAL A 163 -0.65 -4.93 -21.46
C VAL A 163 -0.30 -6.40 -21.66
N SER A 164 -0.91 -7.29 -20.88
CA SER A 164 -0.63 -8.73 -20.90
C SER A 164 -1.12 -9.45 -22.18
N ARG A 165 -1.95 -8.81 -23.00
CA ARG A 165 -2.37 -9.37 -24.30
C ARG A 165 -1.22 -9.62 -25.28
N LYS A 166 -0.10 -8.94 -25.07
CA LYS A 166 1.11 -9.06 -25.90
C LYS A 166 2.00 -10.25 -25.53
N TRP A 167 1.71 -10.93 -24.43
CA TRP A 167 2.50 -12.03 -23.91
C TRP A 167 1.73 -13.34 -23.96
N GLU A 168 2.46 -14.43 -24.21
CA GLU A 168 1.92 -15.79 -24.06
C GLU A 168 1.96 -16.15 -22.56
N ILE A 169 0.88 -15.84 -21.86
CA ILE A 169 0.76 -16.07 -20.43
C ILE A 169 0.00 -17.36 -20.20
N GLU A 170 0.60 -18.25 -19.43
CA GLU A 170 -0.06 -19.48 -18.98
C GLU A 170 -1.09 -19.17 -17.89
N THR A 171 -2.22 -19.85 -17.95
CA THR A 171 -3.25 -19.82 -16.88
C THR A 171 -2.81 -20.75 -15.76
N ILE A 172 -3.02 -20.35 -14.52
CA ILE A 172 -2.67 -21.10 -13.30
C ILE A 172 -3.80 -22.04 -12.93
#